data_ab22252e338d6b7fe358ee92517ea7da
#
_entry.id   ab22252e338d6b7fe358ee92517ea7da
#
_cell.length_a   1.000
_cell.length_b   1.000
_cell.length_c   1.000
_cell.angle_alpha   90.00
_cell.angle_beta   90.00
_cell.angle_gamma   90.00
#
_symmetry.space_group_name_H-M   'P 1'
#
loop_
_entity.id
_entity.type
_entity.pdbx_description
1 polymer ?
#
loop_
_entity_poly.entity_id
_entity_poly.type
_entity_poly.pdbx_seq_one_letter_code
_entity_poly.pdbx_strand_id
1 'polypeptide(L)'
;MHNPTKTNESIGLSSWAYELLNEEEFVINGLKSGEVNYDSISDRLKKSKKVALGFVESNGLNLAKLSKKMQEDVEIAKAAVAQNYLSLKYVKDQALKNFLMGEFDVSIQRLKAVKTLQNDKPYVLKVIEKDPEGLKYASEELKKDPEIIQMARKQKQ
;
A
#
# COMPACT_ATOMS: atom_id res chain seq x y z
N MET A 1 12.80 17.33 -34.61
CA MET A 1 13.57 17.45 -33.36
C MET A 1 12.61 17.78 -32.22
N HIS A 2 12.59 16.98 -31.21
CA HIS A 2 11.74 17.18 -30.04
C HIS A 2 12.21 18.40 -29.27
N ASN A 3 11.30 19.34 -28.93
CA ASN A 3 11.62 20.51 -28.15
C ASN A 3 11.05 20.35 -26.71
N PRO A 4 11.80 19.79 -25.78
CA PRO A 4 11.34 19.55 -24.43
C PRO A 4 11.07 20.82 -23.64
N THR A 5 11.70 21.95 -24.03
CA THR A 5 11.59 23.22 -23.32
C THR A 5 10.15 23.73 -23.24
N LYS A 6 9.38 23.65 -24.33
CA LYS A 6 7.98 24.09 -24.36
C LYS A 6 7.11 23.27 -23.40
N THR A 7 7.32 21.96 -23.37
CA THR A 7 6.58 21.06 -22.47
C THR A 7 6.91 21.37 -21.01
N ASN A 8 8.19 21.58 -20.73
CA ASN A 8 8.65 21.88 -19.38
C ASN A 8 8.09 23.20 -18.86
N GLU A 9 8.05 24.21 -19.70
CA GLU A 9 7.47 25.52 -19.34
C GLU A 9 5.99 25.40 -19.02
N SER A 10 5.23 24.61 -19.80
CA SER A 10 3.79 24.44 -19.59
C SER A 10 3.44 23.72 -18.28
N ILE A 11 4.33 22.89 -17.75
CA ILE A 11 4.15 22.17 -16.48
C ILE A 11 4.99 22.74 -15.33
N GLY A 12 5.72 23.84 -15.58
CA GLY A 12 6.54 24.52 -14.57
C GLY A 12 7.82 23.78 -14.17
N LEU A 13 8.30 22.83 -14.98
CA LEU A 13 9.52 22.08 -14.70
C LEU A 13 10.65 22.51 -15.63
N SER A 14 11.89 22.42 -15.14
CA SER A 14 13.08 22.59 -15.97
C SER A 14 13.27 21.36 -16.89
N SER A 15 14.04 21.53 -17.96
CA SER A 15 14.30 20.49 -18.93
C SER A 15 14.87 19.20 -18.31
N TRP A 16 15.88 19.36 -17.45
CA TRP A 16 16.51 18.21 -16.76
C TRP A 16 15.54 17.54 -15.78
N ALA A 17 14.69 18.30 -15.10
CA ALA A 17 13.70 17.74 -14.18
C ALA A 17 12.65 16.92 -14.94
N TYR A 18 12.22 17.38 -16.11
CA TYR A 18 11.32 16.63 -16.96
C TYR A 18 11.93 15.30 -17.43
N GLU A 19 13.22 15.32 -17.82
CA GLU A 19 13.95 14.11 -18.22
C GLU A 19 14.05 13.12 -17.07
N LEU A 20 14.37 13.57 -15.85
CA LEU A 20 14.46 12.72 -14.67
C LEU A 20 13.12 12.04 -14.34
N LEU A 21 12.00 12.71 -14.58
CA LEU A 21 10.67 12.10 -14.37
C LEU A 21 10.40 10.93 -15.35
N ASN A 22 11.27 10.72 -16.32
CA ASN A 22 11.22 9.56 -17.22
C ASN A 22 12.25 8.47 -16.86
N GLU A 23 13.08 8.72 -15.85
CA GLU A 23 14.05 7.73 -15.36
C GLU A 23 13.43 6.89 -14.25
N GLU A 24 13.39 5.59 -14.48
CA GLU A 24 12.65 4.66 -13.62
C GLU A 24 13.12 4.68 -12.16
N GLU A 25 14.43 4.58 -11.92
CA GLU A 25 14.98 4.57 -10.57
C GLU A 25 14.77 5.88 -9.82
N PHE A 26 14.97 7.00 -10.51
CA PHE A 26 14.72 8.33 -9.95
C PHE A 26 13.26 8.45 -9.48
N VAL A 27 12.32 8.01 -10.34
CA VAL A 27 10.90 8.05 -10.05
C VAL A 27 10.54 7.15 -8.87
N ILE A 28 11.07 5.94 -8.83
CA ILE A 28 10.82 5.00 -7.73
C ILE A 28 11.27 5.59 -6.39
N ASN A 29 12.47 6.16 -6.35
CA ASN A 29 12.99 6.77 -5.12
C ASN A 29 12.16 8.00 -4.72
N GLY A 30 11.79 8.83 -5.68
CA GLY A 30 10.95 10.00 -5.45
C GLY A 30 9.54 9.67 -4.97
N LEU A 31 8.95 8.58 -5.48
CA LEU A 31 7.65 8.09 -5.01
C LEU A 31 7.74 7.57 -3.57
N LYS A 32 8.83 6.86 -3.24
CA LYS A 32 9.06 6.35 -1.88
C LYS A 32 9.30 7.46 -0.86
N SER A 33 10.00 8.52 -1.26
CA SER A 33 10.25 9.68 -0.38
C SER A 33 9.09 10.68 -0.34
N GLY A 34 8.15 10.56 -1.27
CA GLY A 34 7.05 11.51 -1.41
C GLY A 34 7.40 12.79 -2.18
N GLU A 35 8.62 12.88 -2.71
CA GLU A 35 9.07 14.02 -3.50
C GLU A 35 8.52 14.05 -4.93
N VAL A 36 8.17 12.88 -5.47
CA VAL A 36 7.57 12.74 -6.79
C VAL A 36 6.10 12.34 -6.64
N ASN A 37 5.23 13.07 -7.32
CA ASN A 37 3.81 12.73 -7.39
C ASN A 37 3.58 11.75 -8.53
N TYR A 38 2.87 10.66 -8.26
CA TYR A 38 2.55 9.63 -9.25
C TYR A 38 1.87 10.20 -10.50
N ASP A 39 1.01 11.21 -10.32
CA ASP A 39 0.30 11.84 -11.45
C ASP A 39 1.23 12.60 -12.41
N SER A 40 2.42 13.00 -11.93
CA SER A 40 3.40 13.77 -12.69
C SER A 40 4.33 12.91 -13.55
N ILE A 41 4.40 11.59 -13.32
CA ILE A 41 5.29 10.72 -14.10
C ILE A 41 4.72 10.42 -15.49
N SER A 42 5.59 10.02 -16.43
CA SER A 42 5.18 9.70 -17.79
C SER A 42 4.27 8.48 -17.85
N ASP A 43 3.41 8.43 -18.87
CA ASP A 43 2.51 7.30 -19.11
C ASP A 43 3.28 5.99 -19.30
N ARG A 44 4.49 6.06 -19.89
CA ARG A 44 5.38 4.92 -20.03
C ARG A 44 5.71 4.32 -18.67
N LEU A 45 6.08 5.16 -17.71
CA LEU A 45 6.45 4.71 -16.37
C LEU A 45 5.24 4.27 -15.55
N LYS A 46 4.06 4.84 -15.78
CA LYS A 46 2.81 4.37 -15.16
C LYS A 46 2.47 2.93 -15.56
N LYS A 47 3.02 2.45 -16.68
CA LYS A 47 2.86 1.06 -17.13
C LYS A 47 3.98 0.14 -16.63
N SER A 48 5.00 0.68 -15.98
CA SER A 48 6.12 -0.11 -15.46
C SER A 48 5.70 -0.83 -14.18
N LYS A 49 5.85 -2.14 -14.16
CA LYS A 49 5.61 -2.96 -12.97
C LYS A 49 6.56 -2.58 -11.84
N LYS A 50 7.81 -2.28 -12.15
CA LYS A 50 8.83 -1.88 -11.18
C LYS A 50 8.45 -0.57 -10.48
N VAL A 51 7.95 0.41 -11.24
CA VAL A 51 7.45 1.68 -10.69
C VAL A 51 6.21 1.43 -9.83
N ALA A 52 5.28 0.60 -10.28
CA ALA A 52 4.08 0.26 -9.51
C ALA A 52 4.44 -0.40 -8.18
N LEU A 53 5.41 -1.32 -8.17
CA LEU A 53 5.91 -1.96 -6.95
C LEU A 53 6.48 -0.92 -5.99
N GLY A 54 7.37 -0.03 -6.46
CA GLY A 54 7.91 1.03 -5.62
C GLY A 54 6.84 1.94 -5.03
N PHE A 55 5.80 2.22 -5.82
CA PHE A 55 4.69 3.07 -5.39
C PHE A 55 3.83 2.41 -4.29
N VAL A 56 3.50 1.12 -4.41
CA VAL A 56 2.74 0.42 -3.36
C VAL A 56 3.59 0.07 -2.15
N GLU A 57 4.89 -0.10 -2.32
CA GLU A 57 5.81 -0.30 -1.20
C GLU A 57 5.94 0.93 -0.32
N SER A 58 5.77 2.12 -0.88
CA SER A 58 5.76 3.37 -0.11
C SER A 58 4.47 3.51 0.71
N ASN A 59 3.34 3.09 0.14
CA ASN A 59 2.05 3.04 0.81
C ASN A 59 1.14 2.07 0.05
N GLY A 60 0.77 0.97 0.68
CA GLY A 60 -0.05 -0.07 0.05
C GLY A 60 -1.39 0.44 -0.50
N LEU A 61 -1.97 1.47 0.13
CA LEU A 61 -3.21 2.07 -0.34
C LEU A 61 -3.08 2.73 -1.72
N ASN A 62 -1.85 2.97 -2.18
CA ASN A 62 -1.59 3.47 -3.53
C ASN A 62 -2.03 2.48 -4.62
N LEU A 63 -2.31 1.24 -4.26
CA LEU A 63 -2.90 0.25 -5.17
C LEU A 63 -4.17 0.80 -5.83
N ALA A 64 -4.95 1.61 -5.10
CA ALA A 64 -6.16 2.25 -5.62
C ALA A 64 -5.91 3.14 -6.84
N LYS A 65 -4.71 3.71 -6.96
CA LYS A 65 -4.34 4.63 -8.04
C LYS A 65 -3.81 3.92 -9.28
N LEU A 66 -3.48 2.65 -9.17
CA LEU A 66 -2.94 1.87 -10.28
C LEU A 66 -4.06 1.45 -11.25
N SER A 67 -3.67 1.12 -12.48
CA SER A 67 -4.61 0.57 -13.47
C SER A 67 -5.21 -0.75 -12.97
N LYS A 68 -6.39 -1.10 -13.47
CA LYS A 68 -7.05 -2.37 -13.14
C LYS A 68 -6.12 -3.57 -13.39
N LYS A 69 -5.41 -3.57 -14.50
CA LYS A 69 -4.44 -4.62 -14.84
C LYS A 69 -3.37 -4.78 -13.76
N MET A 70 -2.87 -3.68 -13.22
CA MET A 70 -1.85 -3.71 -12.16
C MET A 70 -2.44 -4.08 -10.81
N GLN A 71 -3.68 -3.69 -10.52
CA GLN A 71 -4.37 -4.10 -9.31
C GLN A 71 -4.61 -5.62 -9.25
N GLU A 72 -4.67 -6.27 -10.41
CA GLU A 72 -4.86 -7.71 -10.55
C GLU A 72 -3.52 -8.47 -10.69
N ASP A 73 -2.39 -7.76 -10.75
CA ASP A 73 -1.08 -8.40 -10.76
C ASP A 73 -0.76 -8.95 -9.38
N VAL A 74 -0.49 -10.25 -9.30
CA VAL A 74 -0.29 -10.97 -8.03
C VAL A 74 0.84 -10.35 -7.21
N GLU A 75 1.95 -10.02 -7.84
CA GLU A 75 3.13 -9.49 -7.14
C GLU A 75 2.88 -8.09 -6.60
N ILE A 76 2.26 -7.22 -7.41
CA ILE A 76 1.91 -5.85 -7.00
C ILE A 76 0.88 -5.88 -5.88
N ALA A 77 -0.19 -6.67 -6.04
CA ALA A 77 -1.24 -6.79 -5.03
C ALA A 77 -0.68 -7.35 -3.72
N LYS A 78 0.19 -8.36 -3.80
CA LYS A 78 0.86 -8.95 -2.64
C LYS A 78 1.72 -7.92 -1.89
N ALA A 79 2.53 -7.14 -2.62
CA ALA A 79 3.35 -6.08 -2.03
C ALA A 79 2.50 -5.01 -1.34
N ALA A 80 1.41 -4.59 -1.99
CA ALA A 80 0.49 -3.60 -1.42
C ALA A 80 -0.16 -4.09 -0.13
N VAL A 81 -0.68 -5.32 -0.13
CA VAL A 81 -1.34 -5.93 1.05
C VAL A 81 -0.33 -6.20 2.17
N ALA A 82 0.91 -6.58 1.83
CA ALA A 82 1.98 -6.76 2.80
C ALA A 82 2.32 -5.45 3.51
N GLN A 83 2.30 -4.35 2.77
CA GLN A 83 2.57 -3.03 3.31
C GLN A 83 1.38 -2.49 4.12
N ASN A 84 0.16 -2.68 3.62
CA ASN A 84 -1.07 -2.26 4.30
C ASN A 84 -2.21 -3.22 3.93
N TYR A 85 -2.67 -4.00 4.91
CA TYR A 85 -3.71 -5.01 4.72
C TYR A 85 -5.01 -4.43 4.14
N LEU A 86 -5.33 -3.16 4.43
CA LEU A 86 -6.52 -2.50 3.88
C LEU A 86 -6.51 -2.40 2.36
N SER A 87 -5.33 -2.55 1.73
CA SER A 87 -5.22 -2.55 0.26
C SER A 87 -5.99 -3.70 -0.38
N LEU A 88 -6.30 -4.74 0.39
CA LEU A 88 -7.05 -5.89 -0.08
C LEU A 88 -8.42 -5.50 -0.67
N LYS A 89 -9.00 -4.40 -0.20
CA LYS A 89 -10.29 -3.88 -0.75
C LYS A 89 -10.20 -3.45 -2.22
N TYR A 90 -8.99 -3.14 -2.69
CA TYR A 90 -8.76 -2.73 -4.08
C TYR A 90 -8.47 -3.90 -5.02
N VAL A 91 -8.26 -5.10 -4.48
CA VAL A 91 -8.11 -6.32 -5.28
C VAL A 91 -9.51 -6.78 -5.68
N LYS A 92 -9.83 -6.67 -6.95
CA LYS A 92 -11.18 -6.98 -7.46
C LYS A 92 -11.37 -8.46 -7.76
N ASP A 93 -10.31 -9.14 -8.21
CA ASP A 93 -10.37 -10.57 -8.48
C ASP A 93 -10.54 -11.34 -7.18
N GLN A 94 -11.64 -12.11 -7.06
CA GLN A 94 -11.97 -12.81 -5.83
C GLN A 94 -11.01 -13.97 -5.53
N ALA A 95 -10.53 -14.66 -6.57
CA ALA A 95 -9.57 -15.75 -6.39
C ALA A 95 -8.23 -15.23 -5.86
N LEU A 96 -7.74 -14.13 -6.46
CA LEU A 96 -6.53 -13.46 -5.99
C LEU A 96 -6.71 -12.94 -4.55
N LYS A 97 -7.85 -12.34 -4.26
CA LYS A 97 -8.16 -11.84 -2.91
C LYS A 97 -8.11 -12.97 -1.87
N ASN A 98 -8.73 -14.11 -2.17
CA ASN A 98 -8.72 -15.27 -1.29
C ASN A 98 -7.31 -15.84 -1.11
N PHE A 99 -6.53 -15.90 -2.19
CA PHE A 99 -5.14 -16.32 -2.15
C PHE A 99 -4.32 -15.41 -1.23
N LEU A 100 -4.44 -14.09 -1.38
CA LEU A 100 -3.73 -13.12 -0.55
C LEU A 100 -4.14 -13.20 0.91
N MET A 101 -5.41 -13.41 1.19
CA MET A 101 -5.91 -13.61 2.56
C MET A 101 -5.28 -14.84 3.22
N GLY A 102 -5.01 -15.89 2.44
CA GLY A 102 -4.35 -17.11 2.95
C GLY A 102 -2.83 -16.94 3.11
N GLU A 103 -2.21 -16.13 2.24
CA GLU A 103 -0.76 -15.88 2.27
C GLU A 103 -0.32 -15.01 3.45
N PHE A 104 -1.18 -14.07 3.87
CA PHE A 104 -0.81 -13.16 4.93
C PHE A 104 -1.13 -13.73 6.29
N ASP A 105 -0.09 -13.85 7.08
CA ASP A 105 -0.19 -14.32 8.46
C ASP A 105 -0.94 -13.28 9.30
N VAL A 106 -2.18 -13.62 9.66
CA VAL A 106 -2.98 -12.83 10.60
C VAL A 106 -2.59 -13.31 12.00
N SER A 107 -1.52 -12.76 12.53
CA SER A 107 -0.94 -13.20 13.79
C SER A 107 -0.47 -12.04 14.65
N ILE A 108 -0.26 -12.31 15.92
CA ILE A 108 0.36 -11.38 16.87
C ILE A 108 1.77 -11.01 16.39
N GLN A 109 2.52 -11.97 15.85
CA GLN A 109 3.88 -11.72 15.37
C GLN A 109 3.90 -10.68 14.26
N ARG A 110 2.97 -10.79 13.30
CA ARG A 110 2.82 -9.83 12.22
C ARG A 110 2.38 -8.47 12.75
N LEU A 111 1.43 -8.44 13.68
CA LEU A 111 0.93 -7.21 14.29
C LEU A 111 2.04 -6.46 15.02
N LYS A 112 2.90 -7.16 15.75
CA LYS A 112 4.07 -6.58 16.44
C LYS A 112 5.09 -6.00 15.46
N ALA A 113 5.33 -6.71 14.36
CA ALA A 113 6.37 -6.35 13.39
C ALA A 113 6.00 -5.17 12.49
N VAL A 114 4.70 -4.96 12.23
CA VAL A 114 4.24 -3.97 11.27
C VAL A 114 3.38 -2.91 11.95
N LYS A 115 4.01 -1.77 12.26
CA LYS A 115 3.37 -0.68 13.01
C LYS A 115 2.08 -0.16 12.36
N THR A 116 2.02 -0.10 11.04
CA THR A 116 0.82 0.34 10.33
C THR A 116 -0.38 -0.57 10.56
N LEU A 117 -0.14 -1.88 10.76
CA LEU A 117 -1.19 -2.84 11.05
C LEU A 117 -1.77 -2.67 12.46
N GLN A 118 -1.00 -2.09 13.39
CA GLN A 118 -1.47 -1.84 14.76
C GLN A 118 -2.61 -0.84 14.82
N ASN A 119 -2.72 0.03 13.81
CA ASN A 119 -3.82 1.00 13.69
C ASN A 119 -4.84 0.59 12.61
N ASP A 120 -4.74 -0.62 12.09
CA ASP A 120 -5.66 -1.17 11.09
C ASP A 120 -6.73 -1.98 11.80
N LYS A 121 -7.88 -1.36 12.06
CA LYS A 121 -8.97 -1.99 12.82
C LYS A 121 -9.40 -3.35 12.26
N PRO A 122 -9.66 -3.51 10.95
CA PRO A 122 -10.04 -4.83 10.41
C PRO A 122 -8.98 -5.90 10.65
N TYR A 123 -7.70 -5.56 10.52
CA TYR A 123 -6.61 -6.49 10.78
C TYR A 123 -6.54 -6.86 12.26
N VAL A 124 -6.59 -5.85 13.14
CA VAL A 124 -6.55 -6.05 14.59
C VAL A 124 -7.71 -6.94 15.06
N LEU A 125 -8.93 -6.70 14.55
CA LEU A 125 -10.08 -7.57 14.86
C LEU A 125 -9.83 -9.02 14.50
N LYS A 126 -9.24 -9.28 13.33
CA LYS A 126 -8.90 -10.65 12.89
C LYS A 126 -7.85 -11.31 13.77
N VAL A 127 -6.83 -10.53 14.18
CA VAL A 127 -5.82 -11.05 15.11
C VAL A 127 -6.46 -11.42 16.45
N ILE A 128 -7.30 -10.54 17.01
CA ILE A 128 -7.94 -10.75 18.30
C ILE A 128 -8.94 -11.93 18.23
N GLU A 129 -9.60 -12.12 17.10
CA GLU A 129 -10.48 -13.28 16.88
C GLU A 129 -9.74 -14.60 17.04
N LYS A 130 -8.50 -14.67 16.59
CA LYS A 130 -7.63 -15.84 16.74
C LYS A 130 -6.96 -15.90 18.09
N ASP A 131 -6.52 -14.76 18.62
CA ASP A 131 -5.76 -14.68 19.85
C ASP A 131 -6.03 -13.33 20.54
N PRO A 132 -6.80 -13.33 21.65
CA PRO A 132 -7.16 -12.09 22.35
C PRO A 132 -5.96 -11.31 22.91
N GLU A 133 -4.81 -11.95 23.08
CA GLU A 133 -3.59 -11.29 23.51
C GLU A 133 -3.08 -10.26 22.50
N GLY A 134 -3.58 -10.31 21.26
CA GLY A 134 -3.29 -9.32 20.21
C GLY A 134 -3.68 -7.90 20.59
N LEU A 135 -4.63 -7.73 21.51
CA LEU A 135 -5.05 -6.40 21.99
C LEU A 135 -3.87 -5.57 22.50
N LYS A 136 -2.88 -6.21 23.13
CA LYS A 136 -1.69 -5.54 23.68
C LYS A 136 -0.88 -4.79 22.63
N TYR A 137 -0.94 -5.23 21.38
CA TYR A 137 -0.15 -4.72 20.29
C TYR A 137 -0.92 -3.78 19.35
N ALA A 138 -2.21 -3.57 19.60
CA ALA A 138 -3.00 -2.57 18.88
C ALA A 138 -2.53 -1.15 19.23
N SER A 139 -2.86 -0.17 18.37
CA SER A 139 -2.60 1.23 18.67
C SER A 139 -3.35 1.66 19.93
N GLU A 140 -2.86 2.71 20.60
CA GLU A 140 -3.52 3.26 21.81
C GLU A 140 -4.95 3.68 21.52
N GLU A 141 -5.23 4.13 20.30
CA GLU A 141 -6.56 4.49 19.85
C GLU A 141 -7.48 3.27 19.77
N LEU A 142 -7.01 2.20 19.11
CA LEU A 142 -7.79 0.96 18.94
C LEU A 142 -7.97 0.19 20.24
N LYS A 143 -7.05 0.29 21.19
CA LYS A 143 -7.21 -0.30 22.52
C LYS A 143 -8.42 0.24 23.28
N LYS A 144 -8.89 1.43 22.92
CA LYS A 144 -10.06 2.08 23.52
C LYS A 144 -11.33 1.88 22.70
N ASP A 145 -11.22 1.28 21.51
CA ASP A 145 -12.36 1.05 20.62
C ASP A 145 -13.30 0.02 21.24
N PRO A 146 -14.61 0.33 21.41
CA PRO A 146 -15.56 -0.59 22.03
C PRO A 146 -15.68 -1.94 21.33
N GLU A 147 -15.64 -1.96 20.00
CA GLU A 147 -15.74 -3.19 19.22
C GLU A 147 -14.51 -4.10 19.43
N ILE A 148 -13.33 -3.49 19.46
CA ILE A 148 -12.06 -4.18 19.73
C ILE A 148 -12.08 -4.79 21.14
N ILE A 149 -12.50 -4.00 22.14
CA ILE A 149 -12.59 -4.45 23.54
C ILE A 149 -13.60 -5.60 23.67
N GLN A 150 -14.76 -5.46 23.03
CA GLN A 150 -15.80 -6.49 23.06
C GLN A 150 -15.33 -7.78 22.44
N MET A 151 -14.64 -7.71 21.28
CA MET A 151 -14.08 -8.90 20.62
C MET A 151 -13.08 -9.63 21.52
N ALA A 152 -12.17 -8.89 22.17
CA ALA A 152 -11.18 -9.46 23.06
C ALA A 152 -11.81 -10.15 24.27
N ARG A 153 -12.87 -9.56 24.84
CA ARG A 153 -13.61 -10.17 25.96
C ARG A 153 -14.36 -11.43 25.54
N LYS A 154 -14.96 -11.41 24.37
CA LYS A 154 -15.74 -12.55 23.84
C LYS A 154 -14.84 -13.78 23.65
N GLN A 155 -13.60 -13.60 23.24
CA GLN A 155 -12.66 -14.70 23.01
C GLN A 155 -12.12 -15.31 24.33
N LYS A 156 -12.21 -14.58 25.44
CA LYS A 156 -11.75 -15.05 26.75
C LYS A 156 -12.80 -15.87 27.50
N GLN A 157 -14.02 -15.92 27.00
CA GLN A 157 -15.06 -16.78 27.52
C GLN A 157 -14.97 -18.17 26.89
#